data_58e0f22a41511ba5686bec75ee390eb4
#
_entry.id   58e0f22a41511ba5686bec75ee390eb4
#
_cell.length_a   1.000
_cell.length_b   1.000
_cell.length_c   1.000
_cell.angle_alpha   90.00
_cell.angle_beta   90.00
_cell.angle_gamma   90.00
#
_symmetry.space_group_name_H-M   'P 1'
#
loop_
_entity.id
_entity.type
_entity.pdbx_description
1 polymer ?
#
loop_
_entity_poly.entity_id
_entity_poly.type
_entity_poly.pdbx_seq_one_letter_code
_entity_poly.pdbx_strand_id
1 'polypeptide(L)'
;MYLCAQNTRLYMSERRVRVRFAPSPTGALHIGGVRTALYNYLFAKQHGGDLVFRIEDTDSTRFVPGAEEYIIESFKWLGIKFDEGVSYGGDKGPYRQSERRDIYKKYVKQLLDADKAYIAFDTPEELEAKRAEIQNFQYDCHTRQQMRNSLTLPKEEVEALIADGKQYVVRFKVEAGQEILVNDLIRGEVRVKSDICDDKVLYKSADELPTYHLANIVDDHLMEISHVIRGEEWLPSAPLHVMLYRAFGWEDTMPQFAHLPLLLKPVGNGKLSKRDGDKLGFPVFPLEWHDPKTGEVSSGYREQGYLPEAVINFLALLGWSPGNDQEMMTLDEMVNLFDISKCSKNGAKFDFMKAEWFNRQYLLQRPDSDWCPAFDKVLKENGITATAEQEAEVVRMMKTKVVEVVDKQGNTRKRNISFPSDLWPLTKFFFVAPTDFDREGDKFIRKNWNEQTADQMRQMLAVLETINDWSVEGQKAVVDPWVEQTGIKPWNAWRIALVGTGQGPDMYELSAFLGKEETIARMKRAIEVLG
;
A
#
# COMPACT_ATOMS: atom_id res chain seq x y z
N MET A 1 31.83 -6.75 32.62
CA MET A 1 30.79 -7.04 31.62
C MET A 1 29.40 -6.46 31.98
N TYR A 2 28.90 -6.58 33.21
CA TYR A 2 27.59 -6.01 33.63
C TYR A 2 27.52 -4.47 33.62
N LEU A 3 28.61 -3.78 33.96
CA LEU A 3 28.67 -2.30 33.96
C LEU A 3 28.67 -1.69 32.55
N CYS A 4 29.20 -2.40 31.55
CA CYS A 4 29.22 -1.93 30.16
C CYS A 4 27.80 -2.00 29.55
N ALA A 5 27.01 -3.06 29.84
CA ALA A 5 25.65 -3.21 29.37
C ALA A 5 24.66 -2.21 30.01
N GLN A 6 24.90 -1.83 31.27
CA GLN A 6 24.09 -0.80 31.94
C GLN A 6 24.40 0.62 31.41
N ASN A 7 25.68 0.94 31.14
CA ASN A 7 26.05 2.21 30.54
C ASN A 7 25.51 2.35 29.10
N THR A 8 25.53 1.29 28.29
CA THR A 8 24.97 1.32 26.94
C THR A 8 23.44 1.55 26.98
N ARG A 9 22.74 0.97 27.95
CA ARG A 9 21.30 1.24 28.13
C ARG A 9 21.03 2.69 28.59
N LEU A 10 21.85 3.25 29.46
CA LEU A 10 21.70 4.65 29.92
C LEU A 10 21.99 5.66 28.81
N TYR A 11 23.04 5.45 28.01
CA TYR A 11 23.36 6.33 26.88
C TYR A 11 22.30 6.31 25.77
N MET A 12 21.64 5.16 25.55
CA MET A 12 20.57 5.05 24.56
C MET A 12 19.23 5.67 25.01
N SER A 13 19.02 5.90 26.31
CA SER A 13 17.81 6.54 26.84
C SER A 13 17.79 8.07 26.63
N GLU A 14 18.93 8.70 26.29
CA GLU A 14 19.02 10.15 26.07
C GLU A 14 19.04 10.56 24.58
N ARG A 15 19.23 9.58 23.65
CA ARG A 15 19.29 9.88 22.22
C ARG A 15 17.89 10.07 21.68
N ARG A 16 17.61 11.26 21.07
CA ARG A 16 16.36 11.53 20.36
C ARG A 16 16.07 10.42 19.34
N VAL A 17 14.85 9.91 19.33
CA VAL A 17 14.44 8.92 18.32
C VAL A 17 14.42 9.57 16.95
N ARG A 18 15.21 9.04 16.03
CA ARG A 18 15.25 9.44 14.61
C ARG A 18 15.23 8.17 13.77
N VAL A 19 14.25 8.10 12.88
CA VAL A 19 14.09 7.01 11.92
C VAL A 19 14.04 7.57 10.51
N ARG A 20 14.10 6.70 9.51
CA ARG A 20 14.06 7.14 8.13
C ARG A 20 13.24 6.20 7.25
N PHE A 21 12.59 6.76 6.26
CA PHE A 21 12.18 6.06 5.06
C PHE A 21 13.09 6.50 3.91
N ALA A 22 13.75 5.54 3.28
CA ALA A 22 14.83 5.81 2.34
C ALA A 22 14.65 4.95 1.05
N PRO A 23 13.67 5.30 0.20
CA PRO A 23 13.40 4.56 -1.03
C PRO A 23 14.38 4.91 -2.14
N SER A 24 14.62 3.93 -3.04
CA SER A 24 15.25 4.19 -4.34
C SER A 24 14.17 4.56 -5.36
N PRO A 25 14.34 5.62 -6.19
CA PRO A 25 13.35 6.07 -7.16
C PRO A 25 13.40 5.20 -8.44
N THR A 26 13.08 3.93 -8.31
CA THR A 26 13.19 2.92 -9.38
C THR A 26 11.84 2.51 -9.98
N GLY A 27 10.79 3.26 -9.71
CA GLY A 27 9.42 3.07 -10.18
C GLY A 27 8.38 3.39 -9.11
N ALA A 28 7.16 2.93 -9.30
CA ALA A 28 6.06 3.15 -8.36
C ALA A 28 6.35 2.58 -6.96
N LEU A 29 5.95 3.32 -5.93
CA LEU A 29 6.05 2.89 -4.55
C LEU A 29 5.05 1.75 -4.27
N HIS A 30 5.56 0.57 -3.95
CA HIS A 30 4.73 -0.57 -3.56
C HIS A 30 4.18 -0.37 -2.14
N ILE A 31 2.95 -0.86 -1.86
CA ILE A 31 2.33 -0.76 -0.51
C ILE A 31 3.18 -1.37 0.61
N GLY A 32 4.07 -2.33 0.31
CA GLY A 32 5.07 -2.80 1.27
C GLY A 32 6.04 -1.71 1.73
N GLY A 33 6.43 -0.81 0.81
CA GLY A 33 7.20 0.39 1.15
C GLY A 33 6.38 1.39 1.97
N VAL A 34 5.10 1.58 1.59
CA VAL A 34 4.16 2.42 2.37
C VAL A 34 4.03 1.92 3.81
N ARG A 35 3.85 0.61 4.02
CA ARG A 35 3.79 0.03 5.36
C ARG A 35 5.08 0.27 6.14
N THR A 36 6.23 0.12 5.49
CA THR A 36 7.52 0.40 6.13
C THR A 36 7.62 1.87 6.57
N ALA A 37 7.22 2.81 5.71
CA ALA A 37 7.18 4.24 6.07
C ALA A 37 6.19 4.51 7.21
N LEU A 38 5.00 3.90 7.17
CA LEU A 38 4.00 4.01 8.23
C LEU A 38 4.54 3.55 9.59
N TYR A 39 5.22 2.40 9.65
CA TYR A 39 5.76 1.89 10.92
C TYR A 39 6.88 2.78 11.45
N ASN A 40 7.72 3.35 10.57
CA ASN A 40 8.69 4.38 10.95
C ASN A 40 7.97 5.62 11.50
N TYR A 41 6.91 6.08 10.84
CA TYR A 41 6.10 7.21 11.30
C TYR A 41 5.51 6.96 12.68
N LEU A 42 4.82 5.82 12.86
CA LEU A 42 4.19 5.47 14.14
C LEU A 42 5.21 5.40 15.26
N PHE A 43 6.36 4.76 15.02
CA PHE A 43 7.45 4.66 15.99
C PHE A 43 8.03 6.03 16.34
N ALA A 44 8.34 6.86 15.34
CA ALA A 44 8.87 8.20 15.59
C ALA A 44 7.90 9.05 16.40
N LYS A 45 6.65 9.14 15.97
CA LYS A 45 5.65 10.00 16.62
C LYS A 45 5.31 9.56 18.03
N GLN A 46 5.23 8.25 18.28
CA GLN A 46 5.05 7.71 19.63
C GLN A 46 6.15 8.16 20.61
N HIS A 47 7.38 8.25 20.12
CA HIS A 47 8.54 8.62 20.95
C HIS A 47 8.89 10.12 20.87
N GLY A 48 8.05 10.96 20.27
CA GLY A 48 8.34 12.38 20.08
C GLY A 48 9.57 12.64 19.21
N GLY A 49 9.89 11.71 18.33
CA GLY A 49 11.05 11.72 17.45
C GLY A 49 10.77 12.24 16.05
N ASP A 50 11.73 12.07 15.16
CA ASP A 50 11.70 12.57 13.79
C ASP A 50 11.69 11.43 12.77
N LEU A 51 10.91 11.61 11.69
CA LEU A 51 10.93 10.78 10.50
C LEU A 51 11.63 11.52 9.36
N VAL A 52 12.76 10.98 8.89
CA VAL A 52 13.56 11.54 7.80
C VAL A 52 13.20 10.89 6.47
N PHE A 53 13.06 11.71 5.42
CA PHE A 53 12.85 11.25 4.05
C PHE A 53 14.13 11.42 3.23
N ARG A 54 14.76 10.30 2.86
CA ARG A 54 15.99 10.25 2.06
C ARG A 54 15.76 9.51 0.76
N ILE A 55 16.30 10.01 -0.35
CA ILE A 55 16.27 9.33 -1.66
C ILE A 55 17.60 8.61 -1.91
N GLU A 56 17.53 7.30 -2.13
CA GLU A 56 18.69 6.45 -2.39
C GLU A 56 18.82 6.21 -3.91
N ASP A 57 19.45 7.17 -4.59
CA ASP A 57 19.57 7.28 -6.05
C ASP A 57 21.02 7.06 -6.56
N THR A 58 21.82 6.28 -5.82
CA THR A 58 23.20 5.98 -6.22
C THR A 58 23.34 5.08 -7.46
N ASP A 59 22.27 4.39 -7.84
CA ASP A 59 22.23 3.53 -9.04
C ASP A 59 21.46 4.24 -10.17
N SER A 60 22.18 4.99 -10.99
CA SER A 60 21.61 5.74 -12.11
C SER A 60 20.98 4.83 -13.20
N THR A 61 21.42 3.57 -13.30
CA THR A 61 20.88 2.62 -14.30
C THR A 61 19.45 2.19 -13.99
N ARG A 62 19.05 2.27 -12.73
CA ARG A 62 17.71 1.90 -12.24
C ARG A 62 16.80 3.10 -12.05
N PHE A 63 17.29 4.30 -12.25
CA PHE A 63 16.47 5.50 -12.12
C PHE A 63 15.28 5.50 -13.08
N VAL A 64 14.11 5.91 -12.57
CA VAL A 64 12.87 6.05 -13.35
C VAL A 64 12.34 7.47 -13.19
N PRO A 65 12.23 8.26 -14.26
CA PRO A 65 11.66 9.60 -14.21
C PRO A 65 10.25 9.60 -13.62
N GLY A 66 9.95 10.60 -12.76
CA GLY A 66 8.66 10.73 -12.10
C GLY A 66 8.45 9.85 -10.87
N ALA A 67 9.38 8.94 -10.56
CA ALA A 67 9.24 8.04 -9.41
C ALA A 67 9.37 8.76 -8.06
N GLU A 68 10.22 9.77 -7.97
CA GLU A 68 10.38 10.59 -6.75
C GLU A 68 9.12 11.40 -6.47
N GLU A 69 8.60 12.10 -7.47
CA GLU A 69 7.36 12.87 -7.39
C GLU A 69 6.17 11.99 -7.02
N TYR A 70 6.11 10.80 -7.60
CA TYR A 70 5.10 9.79 -7.27
C TYR A 70 5.15 9.38 -5.80
N ILE A 71 6.34 9.13 -5.26
CA ILE A 71 6.53 8.78 -3.85
C ILE A 71 6.05 9.91 -2.94
N ILE A 72 6.43 11.16 -3.24
CA ILE A 72 6.03 12.35 -2.47
C ILE A 72 4.51 12.50 -2.48
N GLU A 73 3.87 12.43 -3.66
CA GLU A 73 2.42 12.56 -3.79
C GLU A 73 1.68 11.41 -3.09
N SER A 74 2.23 10.19 -3.13
CA SER A 74 1.68 9.05 -2.39
C SER A 74 1.58 9.32 -0.89
N PHE A 75 2.64 9.83 -0.28
CA PHE A 75 2.63 10.13 1.16
C PHE A 75 1.78 11.34 1.51
N LYS A 76 1.71 12.33 0.62
CA LYS A 76 0.79 13.46 0.76
C LYS A 76 -0.67 12.99 0.78
N TRP A 77 -1.05 12.12 -0.15
CA TRP A 77 -2.39 11.53 -0.17
C TRP A 77 -2.69 10.71 1.09
N LEU A 78 -1.72 9.91 1.56
CA LEU A 78 -1.87 9.06 2.75
C LEU A 78 -1.82 9.85 4.07
N GLY A 79 -1.47 11.13 4.06
CA GLY A 79 -1.35 11.95 5.25
C GLY A 79 -0.11 11.65 6.11
N ILE A 80 0.87 10.89 5.59
CA ILE A 80 2.14 10.63 6.28
C ILE A 80 3.07 11.82 6.04
N LYS A 81 3.42 12.51 7.13
CA LYS A 81 4.28 13.70 7.10
C LYS A 81 5.68 13.35 7.59
N PHE A 82 6.68 13.81 6.84
CA PHE A 82 8.08 13.75 7.25
C PHE A 82 8.47 15.03 7.96
N ASP A 83 9.40 14.92 8.90
CA ASP A 83 9.89 16.07 9.69
C ASP A 83 11.09 16.72 9.01
N GLU A 84 11.86 15.94 8.24
CA GLU A 84 13.08 16.36 7.58
C GLU A 84 13.30 15.53 6.30
N GLY A 85 13.97 16.09 5.29
CA GLY A 85 14.31 15.32 4.10
C GLY A 85 14.05 16.04 2.77
N VAL A 86 14.01 15.29 1.69
CA VAL A 86 13.69 15.80 0.35
C VAL A 86 12.33 16.49 0.37
N SER A 87 12.27 17.74 -0.08
CA SER A 87 11.08 18.61 -0.07
C SER A 87 10.59 19.07 1.31
N TYR A 88 11.23 18.65 2.40
CA TYR A 88 10.88 19.03 3.77
C TYR A 88 11.94 19.92 4.43
N GLY A 89 13.16 19.98 3.87
CA GLY A 89 14.28 20.72 4.45
C GLY A 89 14.93 19.99 5.62
N GLY A 90 15.68 20.72 6.43
CA GLY A 90 16.43 20.21 7.59
C GLY A 90 17.90 20.55 7.49
N ASP A 91 18.68 20.23 8.54
CA ASP A 91 20.09 20.62 8.68
C ASP A 91 21.10 19.49 8.39
N LYS A 92 20.62 18.29 8.07
CA LYS A 92 21.45 17.10 7.79
C LYS A 92 21.58 16.80 6.28
N GLY A 93 21.09 17.72 5.43
CA GLY A 93 21.15 17.58 3.97
C GLY A 93 22.57 17.56 3.38
N PRO A 94 22.67 17.31 2.07
CA PRO A 94 21.62 16.94 1.12
C PRO A 94 20.94 15.60 1.44
N TYR A 95 19.67 15.42 1.01
CA TYR A 95 18.91 14.19 1.30
C TYR A 95 18.75 13.26 0.08
N ARG A 96 19.35 13.61 -1.07
CA ARG A 96 19.58 12.70 -2.20
C ARG A 96 21.02 12.20 -2.15
N GLN A 97 21.20 10.90 -2.25
CA GLN A 97 22.53 10.30 -2.16
C GLN A 97 23.46 10.72 -3.32
N SER A 98 22.91 10.92 -4.51
CA SER A 98 23.68 11.42 -5.66
C SER A 98 24.32 12.80 -5.44
N GLU A 99 23.79 13.60 -4.52
CA GLU A 99 24.30 14.93 -4.15
C GLU A 99 25.40 14.89 -3.06
N ARG A 100 25.75 13.71 -2.54
CA ARG A 100 26.63 13.51 -1.38
C ARG A 100 28.01 12.90 -1.72
N ARG A 101 28.42 12.96 -2.99
CA ARG A 101 29.63 12.30 -3.52
C ARG A 101 30.89 12.59 -2.68
N ASP A 102 31.15 13.85 -2.37
CA ASP A 102 32.34 14.26 -1.62
C ASP A 102 32.34 13.74 -0.18
N ILE A 103 31.16 13.65 0.42
CA ILE A 103 31.00 13.03 1.75
C ILE A 103 31.43 11.57 1.67
N TYR A 104 30.94 10.82 0.71
CA TYR A 104 31.27 9.39 0.58
C TYR A 104 32.74 9.16 0.27
N LYS A 105 33.35 9.96 -0.61
CA LYS A 105 34.78 9.88 -0.92
C LYS A 105 35.66 9.98 0.35
N LYS A 106 35.30 10.90 1.26
CA LYS A 106 35.98 11.04 2.54
C LYS A 106 35.96 9.75 3.38
N TYR A 107 34.81 9.10 3.47
CA TYR A 107 34.62 7.90 4.27
C TYR A 107 35.21 6.65 3.60
N VAL A 108 35.18 6.58 2.26
CA VAL A 108 35.92 5.54 1.48
C VAL A 108 37.40 5.63 1.80
N LYS A 109 37.97 6.87 1.75
CA LYS A 109 39.39 7.09 2.08
C LYS A 109 39.70 6.68 3.53
N GLN A 110 38.84 7.00 4.50
CA GLN A 110 39.03 6.61 5.89
C GLN A 110 39.13 5.08 6.05
N LEU A 111 38.29 4.29 5.37
CA LEU A 111 38.36 2.83 5.42
C LEU A 111 39.62 2.27 4.77
N LEU A 112 40.10 2.88 3.67
CA LEU A 112 41.35 2.49 3.00
C LEU A 112 42.56 2.80 3.90
N ASP A 113 42.61 4.00 4.47
CA ASP A 113 43.70 4.42 5.36
C ASP A 113 43.77 3.57 6.66
N ALA A 114 42.63 3.06 7.12
CA ALA A 114 42.51 2.19 8.30
C ALA A 114 42.72 0.70 7.99
N ASP A 115 43.08 0.34 6.76
CA ASP A 115 43.19 -1.07 6.27
C ASP A 115 41.90 -1.90 6.50
N LYS A 116 40.74 -1.24 6.46
CA LYS A 116 39.42 -1.88 6.56
C LYS A 116 38.75 -2.08 5.21
N ALA A 117 39.33 -1.54 4.15
CA ALA A 117 38.91 -1.71 2.77
C ALA A 117 40.13 -1.80 1.84
N TYR A 118 39.97 -2.25 0.64
CA TYR A 118 41.00 -2.36 -0.38
C TYR A 118 40.44 -2.12 -1.80
N ILE A 119 41.35 -1.75 -2.71
CA ILE A 119 41.04 -1.48 -4.10
C ILE A 119 41.10 -2.79 -4.90
N ALA A 120 40.09 -3.06 -5.74
CA ALA A 120 40.04 -4.23 -6.61
C ALA A 120 39.83 -3.83 -8.07
N PHE A 121 40.56 -4.45 -8.98
CA PHE A 121 40.60 -4.16 -10.41
C PHE A 121 40.00 -5.26 -11.29
N ASP A 122 39.44 -6.31 -10.68
CA ASP A 122 38.82 -7.43 -11.41
C ASP A 122 37.63 -6.91 -12.21
N THR A 123 37.58 -7.30 -13.50
CA THR A 123 36.46 -6.94 -14.40
C THR A 123 35.25 -7.88 -14.17
N PRO A 124 34.06 -7.49 -14.64
CA PRO A 124 32.90 -8.40 -14.61
C PRO A 124 33.17 -9.74 -15.29
N GLU A 125 33.92 -9.75 -16.41
CA GLU A 125 34.27 -10.94 -17.17
C GLU A 125 35.21 -11.87 -16.38
N GLU A 126 36.22 -11.30 -15.71
CA GLU A 126 37.14 -12.03 -14.83
C GLU A 126 36.37 -12.64 -13.64
N LEU A 127 35.41 -11.92 -13.06
CA LEU A 127 34.56 -12.43 -11.99
C LEU A 127 33.63 -13.56 -12.48
N GLU A 128 33.07 -13.47 -13.68
CA GLU A 128 32.26 -14.54 -14.27
C GLU A 128 33.13 -15.79 -14.56
N ALA A 129 34.34 -15.62 -15.06
CA ALA A 129 35.27 -16.72 -15.24
C ALA A 129 35.55 -17.45 -13.93
N LYS A 130 35.76 -16.70 -12.82
CA LYS A 130 35.98 -17.29 -11.50
C LYS A 130 34.72 -18.00 -10.96
N ARG A 131 33.53 -17.49 -11.21
CA ARG A 131 32.28 -18.19 -10.89
C ARG A 131 32.08 -19.49 -11.66
N ALA A 132 32.55 -19.55 -12.89
CA ALA A 132 32.53 -20.77 -13.69
C ALA A 132 33.56 -21.82 -13.22
N GLU A 133 34.71 -21.33 -12.70
CA GLU A 133 35.81 -22.18 -12.22
C GLU A 133 35.53 -22.74 -10.81
N ILE A 134 34.98 -21.92 -9.91
CA ILE A 134 34.80 -22.25 -8.48
C ILE A 134 33.30 -22.30 -8.18
N GLN A 135 32.82 -23.46 -7.78
CA GLN A 135 31.42 -23.63 -7.36
C GLN A 135 31.10 -22.76 -6.15
N ASN A 136 30.01 -21.98 -6.23
CA ASN A 136 29.61 -21.04 -5.20
C ASN A 136 30.68 -19.96 -4.88
N PHE A 137 31.42 -19.52 -5.89
CA PHE A 137 32.44 -18.48 -5.71
C PHE A 137 31.85 -17.24 -5.03
N GLN A 138 32.50 -16.82 -3.97
CA GLN A 138 32.29 -15.51 -3.29
C GLN A 138 33.63 -14.79 -3.28
N TYR A 139 33.58 -13.46 -3.44
CA TYR A 139 34.76 -12.62 -3.25
C TYR A 139 34.85 -12.29 -1.75
N ASP A 140 35.63 -13.07 -0.99
CA ASP A 140 35.65 -13.06 0.47
C ASP A 140 37.08 -13.17 1.03
N CYS A 141 37.20 -13.35 2.34
CA CYS A 141 38.47 -13.49 3.04
C CYS A 141 39.33 -14.69 2.58
N HIS A 142 38.71 -15.70 1.97
CA HIS A 142 39.42 -16.91 1.48
C HIS A 142 39.87 -16.77 0.04
N THR A 143 39.11 -16.09 -0.81
CA THR A 143 39.31 -16.00 -2.25
C THR A 143 40.05 -14.74 -2.71
N ARG A 144 40.00 -13.64 -1.95
CA ARG A 144 40.59 -12.34 -2.33
C ARG A 144 42.07 -12.40 -2.67
N GLN A 145 42.82 -13.37 -2.09
CA GLN A 145 44.24 -13.57 -2.40
C GLN A 145 44.50 -14.14 -3.78
N GLN A 146 43.46 -14.64 -4.46
CA GLN A 146 43.54 -15.16 -5.83
C GLN A 146 43.04 -14.16 -6.88
N MET A 147 42.68 -12.94 -6.41
CA MET A 147 42.05 -11.90 -7.20
C MET A 147 42.98 -10.71 -7.41
N ARG A 148 42.70 -9.89 -8.44
CA ARG A 148 43.51 -8.72 -8.79
C ARG A 148 43.15 -7.50 -7.98
N ASN A 149 43.85 -7.29 -6.87
CA ASN A 149 43.52 -6.20 -5.95
C ASN A 149 44.77 -5.66 -5.25
N SER A 150 44.60 -4.57 -4.48
CA SER A 150 45.71 -3.89 -3.80
C SER A 150 46.36 -4.69 -2.63
N LEU A 151 45.81 -5.86 -2.29
CA LEU A 151 46.43 -6.78 -1.31
C LEU A 151 47.32 -7.80 -1.99
N THR A 152 47.22 -8.00 -3.31
CA THR A 152 47.94 -8.99 -4.09
C THR A 152 48.90 -8.37 -5.10
N LEU A 153 48.69 -7.13 -5.51
CA LEU A 153 49.55 -6.38 -6.44
C LEU A 153 50.60 -5.55 -5.69
N PRO A 154 51.78 -5.32 -6.26
CA PRO A 154 52.75 -4.34 -5.75
C PRO A 154 52.12 -2.94 -5.70
N LYS A 155 52.51 -2.17 -4.70
CA LYS A 155 51.99 -0.82 -4.48
C LYS A 155 52.18 0.10 -5.67
N GLU A 156 53.33 0.03 -6.31
CA GLU A 156 53.70 0.81 -7.51
C GLU A 156 52.80 0.48 -8.69
N GLU A 157 52.38 -0.80 -8.84
CA GLU A 157 51.45 -1.22 -9.88
C GLU A 157 50.03 -0.69 -9.61
N VAL A 158 49.59 -0.72 -8.35
CA VAL A 158 48.31 -0.15 -7.96
C VAL A 158 48.24 1.34 -8.27
N GLU A 159 49.29 2.09 -7.88
CA GLU A 159 49.41 3.53 -8.14
C GLU A 159 49.44 3.83 -9.65
N ALA A 160 50.16 3.06 -10.43
CA ALA A 160 50.19 3.19 -11.90
C ALA A 160 48.82 2.94 -12.53
N LEU A 161 48.12 1.87 -12.15
CA LEU A 161 46.79 1.59 -12.64
C LEU A 161 45.78 2.70 -12.36
N ILE A 162 45.85 3.29 -11.15
CA ILE A 162 44.98 4.41 -10.80
C ILE A 162 45.35 5.66 -11.63
N ALA A 163 46.66 5.96 -11.76
CA ALA A 163 47.16 7.11 -12.54
C ALA A 163 46.77 7.00 -14.02
N ASP A 164 46.77 5.79 -14.58
CA ASP A 164 46.33 5.50 -15.95
C ASP A 164 44.80 5.53 -16.14
N GLY A 165 44.04 5.86 -15.09
CA GLY A 165 42.58 5.97 -15.13
C GLY A 165 41.85 4.61 -15.19
N LYS A 166 42.54 3.51 -14.82
CA LYS A 166 41.87 2.21 -14.73
C LYS A 166 40.73 2.25 -13.72
N GLN A 167 39.55 1.84 -14.14
CA GLN A 167 38.40 1.73 -13.24
C GLN A 167 38.64 0.65 -12.19
N TYR A 168 38.19 0.95 -10.97
CA TYR A 168 38.31 0.05 -9.84
C TYR A 168 37.07 0.14 -8.93
N VAL A 169 36.93 -0.83 -8.06
CA VAL A 169 35.98 -0.79 -6.94
C VAL A 169 36.72 -0.83 -5.61
N VAL A 170 36.12 -0.27 -4.58
CA VAL A 170 36.61 -0.45 -3.21
C VAL A 170 35.75 -1.51 -2.53
N ARG A 171 36.39 -2.53 -1.96
CA ARG A 171 35.73 -3.61 -1.26
C ARG A 171 36.00 -3.52 0.23
N PHE A 172 34.98 -3.88 1.03
CA PHE A 172 35.16 -4.05 2.47
C PHE A 172 36.10 -5.24 2.72
N LYS A 173 37.04 -5.09 3.65
CA LYS A 173 37.97 -6.15 4.04
C LYS A 173 37.39 -6.93 5.22
N VAL A 174 36.64 -7.97 4.98
CA VAL A 174 36.08 -8.82 6.04
C VAL A 174 37.19 -9.60 6.73
N GLU A 175 37.27 -9.51 8.04
CA GLU A 175 38.18 -10.31 8.87
C GLU A 175 37.51 -11.63 9.23
N ALA A 176 38.20 -12.76 8.95
CA ALA A 176 37.71 -14.09 9.27
C ALA A 176 37.64 -14.39 10.77
N GLY A 177 36.88 -15.38 11.16
CA GLY A 177 36.86 -15.92 12.53
C GLY A 177 36.10 -15.05 13.57
N GLN A 178 35.38 -14.01 13.14
CA GLN A 178 34.59 -13.17 14.06
C GLN A 178 33.16 -13.66 14.18
N GLU A 179 32.57 -13.55 15.36
CA GLU A 179 31.12 -13.66 15.56
C GLU A 179 30.49 -12.26 15.51
N ILE A 180 29.56 -12.09 14.57
CA ILE A 180 28.81 -10.83 14.40
C ILE A 180 27.43 -11.01 15.03
N LEU A 181 27.17 -10.21 16.06
CA LEU A 181 25.88 -10.16 16.73
C LEU A 181 25.06 -8.98 16.20
N VAL A 182 23.88 -9.26 15.68
CA VAL A 182 22.87 -8.27 15.31
C VAL A 182 21.74 -8.37 16.32
N ASN A 183 21.54 -7.34 17.11
CA ASN A 183 20.40 -7.21 18.01
C ASN A 183 19.24 -6.58 17.26
N ASP A 184 18.17 -7.35 17.00
CA ASP A 184 16.99 -6.90 16.27
C ASP A 184 15.77 -6.84 17.18
N LEU A 185 15.08 -5.71 17.17
CA LEU A 185 13.93 -5.47 18.06
C LEU A 185 12.75 -6.43 17.82
N ILE A 186 12.65 -6.97 16.59
CA ILE A 186 11.58 -7.90 16.19
C ILE A 186 12.08 -9.34 16.19
N ARG A 187 13.27 -9.58 15.60
CA ARG A 187 13.82 -10.93 15.37
C ARG A 187 14.56 -11.47 16.60
N GLY A 188 14.99 -10.58 17.50
CA GLY A 188 15.88 -10.89 18.60
C GLY A 188 17.34 -10.96 18.18
N GLU A 189 18.16 -11.75 18.86
CA GLU A 189 19.57 -11.92 18.53
C GLU A 189 19.77 -12.77 17.28
N VAL A 190 20.47 -12.21 16.29
CA VAL A 190 20.91 -12.92 15.08
C VAL A 190 22.44 -12.99 15.10
N ARG A 191 23.00 -14.21 15.12
CA ARG A 191 24.43 -14.46 15.17
C ARG A 191 24.92 -15.01 13.85
N VAL A 192 25.96 -14.41 13.30
CA VAL A 192 26.54 -14.76 12.00
C VAL A 192 28.05 -14.82 12.13
N LYS A 193 28.68 -15.86 11.55
CA LYS A 193 30.15 -15.89 11.43
C LYS A 193 30.59 -15.03 10.26
N SER A 194 31.63 -14.22 10.45
CA SER A 194 32.17 -13.36 9.39
C SER A 194 32.70 -14.14 8.18
N ASP A 195 33.09 -15.40 8.39
CA ASP A 195 33.62 -16.30 7.34
C ASP A 195 32.63 -16.54 6.18
N ILE A 196 31.34 -16.35 6.41
CA ILE A 196 30.33 -16.50 5.34
C ILE A 196 29.97 -15.15 4.67
N CYS A 197 30.60 -14.06 5.11
CA CYS A 197 30.36 -12.73 4.54
C CYS A 197 31.34 -12.46 3.42
N ASP A 198 30.84 -12.02 2.28
CA ASP A 198 31.67 -11.58 1.17
C ASP A 198 32.21 -10.16 1.36
N ASP A 199 33.36 -9.87 0.73
CA ASP A 199 33.98 -8.54 0.69
C ASP A 199 33.15 -7.65 -0.26
N LYS A 200 32.02 -7.15 0.22
CA LYS A 200 31.08 -6.34 -0.58
C LYS A 200 31.76 -5.12 -1.18
N VAL A 201 31.38 -4.82 -2.41
CA VAL A 201 31.74 -3.56 -3.05
C VAL A 201 31.07 -2.42 -2.28
N LEU A 202 31.88 -1.45 -1.83
CA LEU A 202 31.43 -0.26 -1.11
C LEU A 202 31.38 0.97 -2.02
N TYR A 203 32.27 1.05 -3.02
CA TYR A 203 32.41 2.22 -3.87
C TYR A 203 32.87 1.82 -5.28
N LYS A 204 32.42 2.57 -6.29
CA LYS A 204 32.80 2.40 -7.70
C LYS A 204 33.45 3.69 -8.19
N SER A 205 34.67 3.59 -8.71
CA SER A 205 35.39 4.76 -9.27
C SER A 205 34.74 5.28 -10.55
N ALA A 206 34.07 4.42 -11.32
CA ALA A 206 33.39 4.80 -12.56
C ALA A 206 32.28 5.82 -12.35
N ASP A 207 31.46 5.64 -11.33
CA ASP A 207 30.30 6.49 -11.03
C ASP A 207 30.64 7.56 -9.97
N GLU A 208 31.80 7.42 -9.31
CA GLU A 208 32.20 8.19 -8.13
C GLU A 208 31.13 8.14 -7.02
N LEU A 209 30.41 7.04 -6.92
CA LEU A 209 29.32 6.82 -5.97
C LEU A 209 29.54 5.52 -5.17
N PRO A 210 29.10 5.51 -3.90
CA PRO A 210 29.08 4.29 -3.11
C PRO A 210 27.96 3.35 -3.57
N THR A 211 28.09 2.08 -3.18
CA THR A 211 26.97 1.17 -3.19
C THR A 211 26.07 1.44 -1.99
N TYR A 212 24.87 0.85 -2.02
CA TYR A 212 23.90 0.92 -0.92
C TYR A 212 24.52 0.72 0.46
N HIS A 213 25.40 -0.26 0.61
CA HIS A 213 25.95 -0.63 1.92
C HIS A 213 26.73 0.50 2.60
N LEU A 214 27.61 1.19 1.88
CA LEU A 214 28.36 2.31 2.43
C LEU A 214 27.51 3.55 2.56
N ALA A 215 26.74 3.89 1.52
CA ALA A 215 25.87 5.06 1.52
C ALA A 215 24.92 5.06 2.73
N ASN A 216 24.24 3.94 2.95
CA ASN A 216 23.28 3.77 4.03
C ASN A 216 23.92 4.02 5.41
N ILE A 217 25.09 3.41 5.68
CA ILE A 217 25.79 3.54 6.96
C ILE A 217 26.27 4.97 7.22
N VAL A 218 26.88 5.59 6.20
CA VAL A 218 27.39 6.97 6.31
C VAL A 218 26.25 7.94 6.55
N ASP A 219 25.16 7.79 5.81
CA ASP A 219 24.01 8.67 5.93
C ASP A 219 23.26 8.47 7.25
N ASP A 220 23.04 7.24 7.67
CA ASP A 220 22.39 6.95 8.95
C ASP A 220 23.21 7.50 10.12
N HIS A 221 24.55 7.43 10.05
CA HIS A 221 25.42 8.04 11.05
C HIS A 221 25.33 9.57 11.04
N LEU A 222 25.50 10.22 9.88
CA LEU A 222 25.51 11.69 9.75
C LEU A 222 24.14 12.33 9.99
N MET A 223 23.08 11.61 9.68
CA MET A 223 21.68 12.02 9.95
C MET A 223 21.21 11.61 11.35
N GLU A 224 22.13 11.05 12.17
CA GLU A 224 21.88 10.67 13.57
C GLU A 224 20.70 9.69 13.72
N ILE A 225 20.52 8.78 12.77
CA ILE A 225 19.46 7.77 12.82
C ILE A 225 19.69 6.85 14.02
N SER A 226 18.68 6.78 14.89
CA SER A 226 18.72 5.96 16.11
C SER A 226 18.17 4.56 15.91
N HIS A 227 17.22 4.39 14.97
CA HIS A 227 16.58 3.11 14.68
C HIS A 227 16.42 2.93 13.16
N VAL A 228 16.80 1.74 12.69
CA VAL A 228 16.66 1.31 11.30
C VAL A 228 15.52 0.30 11.22
N ILE A 229 14.32 0.79 10.89
CA ILE A 229 13.12 -0.04 10.67
C ILE A 229 12.97 -0.24 9.15
N ARG A 230 13.09 -1.51 8.69
CA ARG A 230 13.07 -1.83 7.24
C ARG A 230 12.56 -3.25 7.00
N GLY A 231 12.32 -3.63 5.75
CA GLY A 231 11.89 -4.98 5.40
C GLY A 231 12.95 -6.06 5.70
N GLU A 232 12.51 -7.26 6.02
CA GLU A 232 13.38 -8.39 6.38
C GLU A 232 14.25 -8.89 5.21
N GLU A 233 13.98 -8.49 3.97
CA GLU A 233 14.86 -8.73 2.83
C GLU A 233 16.25 -8.14 3.01
N TRP A 234 16.41 -7.17 3.91
CA TRP A 234 17.68 -6.54 4.26
C TRP A 234 18.38 -7.16 5.47
N LEU A 235 17.76 -8.12 6.15
CA LEU A 235 18.36 -8.80 7.29
C LEU A 235 19.70 -9.48 6.95
N PRO A 236 19.88 -10.12 5.78
CA PRO A 236 21.18 -10.67 5.38
C PRO A 236 22.31 -9.65 5.27
N SER A 237 21.98 -8.36 5.08
CA SER A 237 22.98 -7.27 5.03
C SER A 237 23.35 -6.71 6.41
N ALA A 238 22.57 -7.01 7.44
CA ALA A 238 22.79 -6.44 8.78
C ALA A 238 24.15 -6.80 9.39
N PRO A 239 24.72 -8.01 9.24
CA PRO A 239 26.06 -8.32 9.72
C PRO A 239 27.14 -7.43 9.08
N LEU A 240 27.06 -7.18 7.78
CA LEU A 240 27.97 -6.27 7.08
C LEU A 240 27.85 -4.85 7.64
N HIS A 241 26.63 -4.37 7.90
CA HIS A 241 26.38 -3.05 8.46
C HIS A 241 27.00 -2.93 9.85
N VAL A 242 26.83 -3.93 10.73
CA VAL A 242 27.49 -3.95 12.05
C VAL A 242 29.02 -3.89 11.91
N MET A 243 29.61 -4.67 10.98
CA MET A 243 31.05 -4.63 10.73
C MET A 243 31.52 -3.27 10.22
N LEU A 244 30.74 -2.58 9.38
CA LEU A 244 31.04 -1.23 8.90
C LEU A 244 31.01 -0.20 10.04
N TYR A 245 30.00 -0.23 10.92
CA TYR A 245 29.96 0.63 12.10
C TYR A 245 31.20 0.43 12.98
N ARG A 246 31.63 -0.82 13.21
CA ARG A 246 32.87 -1.14 13.94
C ARG A 246 34.11 -0.63 13.22
N ALA A 247 34.19 -0.81 11.89
CA ALA A 247 35.32 -0.35 11.10
C ALA A 247 35.52 1.17 11.12
N PHE A 248 34.44 1.92 11.27
CA PHE A 248 34.47 3.37 11.45
C PHE A 248 34.68 3.81 12.89
N GLY A 249 34.61 2.92 13.88
CA GLY A 249 34.61 3.26 15.29
C GLY A 249 33.31 3.93 15.77
N TRP A 250 32.19 3.64 15.13
CA TRP A 250 30.87 4.24 15.37
C TRP A 250 29.93 3.31 16.17
N GLU A 251 30.44 2.39 16.95
CA GLU A 251 29.65 1.43 17.71
C GLU A 251 28.66 2.11 18.66
N ASP A 252 29.09 3.22 19.30
CA ASP A 252 28.26 4.00 20.24
C ASP A 252 27.09 4.72 19.54
N THR A 253 27.21 4.98 18.24
CA THR A 253 26.19 5.66 17.44
C THR A 253 25.43 4.71 16.50
N MET A 254 25.77 3.42 16.53
CA MET A 254 25.08 2.42 15.72
C MET A 254 23.60 2.37 16.07
N PRO A 255 22.69 2.43 15.06
CA PRO A 255 21.25 2.36 15.30
C PRO A 255 20.83 0.97 15.80
N GLN A 256 19.69 0.92 16.48
CA GLN A 256 18.99 -0.34 16.71
C GLN A 256 18.31 -0.79 15.42
N PHE A 257 18.28 -2.09 15.17
CA PHE A 257 17.68 -2.66 13.96
C PHE A 257 16.30 -3.26 14.28
N ALA A 258 15.38 -3.13 13.31
CA ALA A 258 14.09 -3.79 13.34
C ALA A 258 13.73 -4.23 11.92
N HIS A 259 13.70 -5.54 11.67
CA HIS A 259 13.38 -6.10 10.36
C HIS A 259 11.93 -6.59 10.32
N LEU A 260 11.10 -5.84 9.59
CA LEU A 260 9.67 -6.09 9.41
C LEU A 260 9.41 -7.33 8.55
N PRO A 261 8.37 -8.11 8.86
CA PRO A 261 8.01 -9.28 8.06
C PRO A 261 7.58 -8.89 6.63
N LEU A 262 7.77 -9.79 5.67
CA LEU A 262 7.28 -9.61 4.31
C LEU A 262 5.76 -9.54 4.25
N LEU A 263 5.23 -8.78 3.28
CA LEU A 263 3.86 -8.96 2.82
C LEU A 263 3.82 -10.16 1.89
N LEU A 264 3.02 -11.17 2.26
CA LEU A 264 2.87 -12.41 1.50
C LEU A 264 1.65 -12.35 0.58
N LYS A 265 1.70 -13.09 -0.50
CA LYS A 265 0.58 -13.26 -1.44
C LYS A 265 -0.69 -13.72 -0.73
N PRO A 266 -1.89 -13.31 -1.21
CA PRO A 266 -3.16 -13.83 -0.70
C PRO A 266 -3.31 -15.34 -0.95
N VAL A 267 -2.77 -15.83 -2.07
CA VAL A 267 -2.83 -17.24 -2.48
C VAL A 267 -1.43 -17.76 -2.77
N GLY A 268 -1.09 -18.93 -2.21
CA GLY A 268 0.25 -19.53 -2.34
C GLY A 268 1.27 -18.93 -1.37
N ASN A 269 2.54 -19.16 -1.68
CA ASN A 269 3.69 -18.73 -0.88
C ASN A 269 4.51 -17.67 -1.61
N GLY A 270 5.22 -16.83 -0.85
CA GLY A 270 6.16 -15.84 -1.35
C GLY A 270 5.68 -14.40 -1.19
N LYS A 271 6.58 -13.46 -1.51
CA LYS A 271 6.37 -12.02 -1.37
C LYS A 271 5.29 -11.54 -2.34
N LEU A 272 4.41 -10.67 -1.86
CA LEU A 272 3.41 -9.95 -2.66
C LEU A 272 4.09 -9.12 -3.76
N SER A 273 3.58 -9.21 -4.98
CA SER A 273 4.11 -8.51 -6.16
C SER A 273 3.01 -7.83 -6.98
N LYS A 274 3.40 -6.92 -7.89
CA LYS A 274 2.49 -6.30 -8.86
C LYS A 274 1.67 -7.37 -9.63
N ARG A 275 2.32 -8.43 -10.10
CA ARG A 275 1.64 -9.51 -10.85
C ARG A 275 0.50 -10.18 -10.08
N ASP A 276 0.62 -10.27 -8.76
CA ASP A 276 -0.43 -10.84 -7.92
C ASP A 276 -1.65 -9.91 -7.88
N GLY A 277 -1.44 -8.60 -7.76
CA GLY A 277 -2.48 -7.58 -7.84
C GLY A 277 -3.17 -7.56 -9.20
N ASP A 278 -2.41 -7.55 -10.28
CA ASP A 278 -2.94 -7.57 -11.66
C ASP A 278 -3.79 -8.82 -11.93
N LYS A 279 -3.34 -9.97 -11.43
CA LYS A 279 -4.05 -11.24 -11.60
C LYS A 279 -5.36 -11.30 -10.81
N LEU A 280 -5.36 -10.80 -9.58
CA LEU A 280 -6.51 -10.91 -8.67
C LEU A 280 -7.38 -9.65 -8.63
N GLY A 281 -6.98 -8.57 -9.32
CA GLY A 281 -7.78 -7.37 -9.52
C GLY A 281 -7.75 -6.37 -8.35
N PHE A 282 -6.71 -6.38 -7.53
CA PHE A 282 -6.52 -5.41 -6.45
C PHE A 282 -5.26 -4.55 -6.67
N PRO A 283 -5.22 -3.29 -6.18
CA PRO A 283 -4.07 -2.44 -6.33
C PRO A 283 -2.95 -2.83 -5.36
N VAL A 284 -1.70 -2.60 -5.80
CA VAL A 284 -0.51 -2.74 -4.94
C VAL A 284 0.28 -1.43 -4.85
N PHE A 285 -0.26 -0.37 -5.42
CA PHE A 285 0.30 0.99 -5.43
C PHE A 285 -0.67 1.98 -4.79
N PRO A 286 -0.19 3.00 -4.05
CA PRO A 286 -1.07 4.03 -3.47
C PRO A 286 -1.85 4.80 -4.52
N LEU A 287 -1.19 5.20 -5.61
CA LEU A 287 -1.73 5.99 -6.70
C LEU A 287 -1.57 5.24 -8.03
N GLU A 288 -2.31 5.65 -9.05
CA GLU A 288 -2.10 5.19 -10.41
C GLU A 288 -0.67 5.51 -10.88
N TRP A 289 -0.05 4.54 -11.55
CA TRP A 289 1.28 4.68 -12.10
C TRP A 289 1.30 4.43 -13.60
N HIS A 290 1.82 5.41 -14.33
CA HIS A 290 2.11 5.31 -15.75
C HIS A 290 3.61 5.05 -15.92
N ASP A 291 3.98 3.83 -16.28
CA ASP A 291 5.39 3.46 -16.44
C ASP A 291 5.98 4.16 -17.67
N PRO A 292 6.98 5.06 -17.49
CA PRO A 292 7.51 5.84 -18.60
C PRO A 292 8.34 5.03 -19.58
N LYS A 293 8.77 3.80 -19.21
CA LYS A 293 9.58 2.92 -20.06
C LYS A 293 8.71 1.98 -20.90
N THR A 294 7.61 1.49 -20.33
CA THR A 294 6.76 0.48 -20.98
C THR A 294 5.43 1.05 -21.47
N GLY A 295 5.01 2.22 -20.96
CA GLY A 295 3.68 2.78 -21.18
C GLY A 295 2.56 2.05 -20.45
N GLU A 296 2.89 1.07 -19.61
CA GLU A 296 1.90 0.31 -18.86
C GLU A 296 1.28 1.16 -17.74
N VAL A 297 -0.05 1.10 -17.62
CA VAL A 297 -0.80 1.78 -16.56
C VAL A 297 -1.17 0.77 -15.47
N SER A 298 -0.81 1.09 -14.25
CA SER A 298 -1.18 0.31 -13.06
C SER A 298 -2.08 1.12 -12.15
N SER A 299 -3.25 0.60 -11.85
CA SER A 299 -4.22 1.28 -10.98
C SER A 299 -3.72 1.40 -9.54
N GLY A 300 -4.05 2.52 -8.89
CA GLY A 300 -3.77 2.80 -7.49
C GLY A 300 -4.97 2.63 -6.57
N TYR A 301 -4.71 2.61 -5.27
CA TYR A 301 -5.77 2.59 -4.24
C TYR A 301 -6.68 3.83 -4.36
N ARG A 302 -6.09 5.02 -4.57
CA ARG A 302 -6.83 6.28 -4.72
C ARG A 302 -7.82 6.21 -5.88
N GLU A 303 -7.36 5.78 -7.05
CA GLU A 303 -8.17 5.73 -8.27
C GLU A 303 -9.24 4.63 -8.22
N GLN A 304 -9.03 3.59 -7.40
CA GLN A 304 -10.07 2.60 -7.12
C GLN A 304 -11.10 3.06 -6.06
N GLY A 305 -10.93 4.26 -5.50
CA GLY A 305 -11.89 4.84 -4.55
C GLY A 305 -11.66 4.44 -3.09
N TYR A 306 -10.46 3.97 -2.75
CA TYR A 306 -10.10 3.78 -1.34
C TYR A 306 -9.84 5.12 -0.65
N LEU A 307 -10.26 5.21 0.59
CA LEU A 307 -9.95 6.33 1.47
C LEU A 307 -8.53 6.15 2.05
N PRO A 308 -7.73 7.22 2.17
CA PRO A 308 -6.37 7.12 2.69
C PRO A 308 -6.31 6.55 4.11
N GLU A 309 -7.23 6.93 5.01
CA GLU A 309 -7.32 6.38 6.36
C GLU A 309 -7.66 4.88 6.38
N ALA A 310 -8.45 4.40 5.43
CA ALA A 310 -8.75 2.98 5.29
C ALA A 310 -7.50 2.18 4.89
N VAL A 311 -6.73 2.71 3.93
CA VAL A 311 -5.46 2.10 3.50
C VAL A 311 -4.45 2.10 4.63
N ILE A 312 -4.29 3.21 5.36
CA ILE A 312 -3.37 3.32 6.50
C ILE A 312 -3.74 2.32 7.60
N ASN A 313 -5.02 2.25 7.99
CA ASN A 313 -5.47 1.34 9.04
C ASN A 313 -5.27 -0.13 8.63
N PHE A 314 -5.62 -0.48 7.40
CA PHE A 314 -5.39 -1.82 6.87
C PHE A 314 -3.89 -2.18 6.87
N LEU A 315 -3.02 -1.29 6.39
CA LEU A 315 -1.58 -1.53 6.34
C LEU A 315 -0.95 -1.62 7.73
N ALA A 316 -1.44 -0.85 8.69
CA ALA A 316 -0.95 -0.90 10.07
C ALA A 316 -1.13 -2.31 10.68
N LEU A 317 -2.24 -2.98 10.40
CA LEU A 317 -2.52 -4.31 10.93
C LEU A 317 -1.87 -5.46 10.14
N LEU A 318 -1.14 -5.16 9.05
CA LEU A 318 -0.39 -6.17 8.31
C LEU A 318 0.97 -6.45 8.95
N GLY A 319 0.95 -7.27 9.98
CA GLY A 319 2.14 -7.69 10.72
C GLY A 319 2.36 -7.00 12.07
N TRP A 320 1.41 -6.19 12.51
CA TRP A 320 1.34 -5.63 13.86
C TRP A 320 -0.08 -5.76 14.40
N SER A 321 -0.23 -5.82 15.73
CA SER A 321 -1.51 -5.79 16.43
C SER A 321 -1.40 -4.96 17.70
N PRO A 322 -2.41 -4.12 18.03
CA PRO A 322 -2.43 -3.37 19.28
C PRO A 322 -2.52 -4.27 20.54
N GLY A 323 -2.89 -5.53 20.36
CA GLY A 323 -3.04 -6.50 21.46
C GLY A 323 -4.41 -6.46 22.13
N ASN A 324 -5.38 -5.82 21.50
CA ASN A 324 -6.80 -5.83 21.82
C ASN A 324 -7.60 -6.12 20.53
N ASP A 325 -8.93 -6.18 20.62
CA ASP A 325 -9.81 -6.47 19.48
C ASP A 325 -10.15 -5.23 18.64
N GLN A 326 -9.47 -4.10 18.88
CA GLN A 326 -9.70 -2.86 18.13
C GLN A 326 -9.09 -2.97 16.73
N GLU A 327 -9.94 -2.96 15.72
CA GLU A 327 -9.50 -2.95 14.32
C GLU A 327 -9.54 -1.54 13.70
N MET A 328 -10.59 -0.76 14.01
CA MET A 328 -10.74 0.60 13.50
C MET A 328 -9.98 1.58 14.39
N MET A 329 -9.00 2.27 13.82
CA MET A 329 -8.13 3.20 14.54
C MET A 329 -7.81 4.42 13.68
N THR A 330 -7.91 5.59 14.26
CA THR A 330 -7.33 6.81 13.69
C THR A 330 -5.79 6.73 13.69
N LEU A 331 -5.13 7.55 12.89
CA LEU A 331 -3.66 7.59 12.87
C LEU A 331 -3.07 7.94 14.24
N ASP A 332 -3.70 8.84 14.99
CA ASP A 332 -3.27 9.22 16.34
C ASP A 332 -3.44 8.07 17.35
N GLU A 333 -4.52 7.30 17.25
CA GLU A 333 -4.70 6.09 18.07
C GLU A 333 -3.65 5.05 17.73
N MET A 334 -3.33 4.86 16.45
CA MET A 334 -2.24 3.97 16.03
C MET A 334 -0.89 4.41 16.61
N VAL A 335 -0.58 5.71 16.58
CA VAL A 335 0.65 6.26 17.19
C VAL A 335 0.72 5.91 18.68
N ASN A 336 -0.38 6.10 19.41
CA ASN A 336 -0.42 5.84 20.85
C ASN A 336 -0.31 4.34 21.20
N LEU A 337 -0.83 3.45 20.34
CA LEU A 337 -0.90 2.00 20.58
C LEU A 337 0.29 1.25 20.00
N PHE A 338 1.05 1.88 19.09
CA PHE A 338 2.11 1.20 18.37
C PHE A 338 3.20 0.70 19.31
N ASP A 339 3.58 -0.55 19.15
CA ASP A 339 4.68 -1.18 19.88
C ASP A 339 5.42 -2.11 18.91
N ILE A 340 6.65 -1.74 18.58
CA ILE A 340 7.46 -2.47 17.61
C ILE A 340 7.74 -3.90 18.05
N SER A 341 7.77 -4.17 19.36
CA SER A 341 7.96 -5.52 19.89
C SER A 341 6.79 -6.46 19.63
N LYS A 342 5.60 -5.89 19.34
CA LYS A 342 4.40 -6.64 18.96
C LYS A 342 4.31 -6.93 17.47
N CYS A 343 5.31 -6.51 16.69
CA CYS A 343 5.36 -6.89 15.28
C CYS A 343 5.61 -8.40 15.14
N SER A 344 4.87 -9.02 14.21
CA SER A 344 5.02 -10.43 13.90
C SER A 344 6.41 -10.76 13.35
N LYS A 345 6.97 -11.90 13.74
CA LYS A 345 8.17 -12.46 13.12
C LYS A 345 7.88 -13.14 11.79
N ASN A 346 6.64 -13.55 11.57
CA ASN A 346 6.21 -14.27 10.38
C ASN A 346 5.64 -13.29 9.35
N GLY A 347 5.76 -13.63 8.06
CA GLY A 347 5.18 -12.85 6.98
C GLY A 347 3.66 -12.63 7.16
N ALA A 348 3.21 -11.42 6.86
CA ALA A 348 1.81 -11.03 6.95
C ALA A 348 1.10 -11.37 5.63
N LYS A 349 0.08 -12.23 5.69
CA LYS A 349 -0.72 -12.58 4.52
C LYS A 349 -1.61 -11.42 4.11
N PHE A 350 -1.51 -11.01 2.85
CA PHE A 350 -2.30 -9.92 2.31
C PHE A 350 -3.74 -10.38 2.05
N ASP A 351 -4.71 -9.65 2.59
CA ASP A 351 -6.14 -9.91 2.37
C ASP A 351 -6.80 -8.66 1.78
N PHE A 352 -7.03 -8.67 0.47
CA PHE A 352 -7.66 -7.54 -0.23
C PHE A 352 -9.15 -7.38 0.15
N MET A 353 -9.85 -8.45 0.55
CA MET A 353 -11.23 -8.34 1.04
C MET A 353 -11.30 -7.59 2.37
N LYS A 354 -10.28 -7.77 3.21
CA LYS A 354 -10.15 -7.00 4.45
C LYS A 354 -9.87 -5.51 4.16
N ALA A 355 -9.11 -5.19 3.11
CA ALA A 355 -8.92 -3.79 2.68
C ALA A 355 -10.25 -3.16 2.22
N GLU A 356 -11.06 -3.87 1.42
CA GLU A 356 -12.41 -3.43 1.02
C GLU A 356 -13.32 -3.24 2.24
N TRP A 357 -13.23 -4.13 3.22
CA TRP A 357 -13.99 -4.03 4.47
C TRP A 357 -13.61 -2.75 5.25
N PHE A 358 -12.31 -2.44 5.38
CA PHE A 358 -11.86 -1.20 6.02
C PHE A 358 -12.41 0.02 5.28
N ASN A 359 -12.32 0.04 3.94
CA ASN A 359 -12.85 1.15 3.15
C ASN A 359 -14.33 1.38 3.44
N ARG A 360 -15.12 0.31 3.44
CA ARG A 360 -16.53 0.35 3.79
C ARG A 360 -16.79 0.92 5.18
N GLN A 361 -16.03 0.47 6.21
CA GLN A 361 -16.23 0.94 7.58
C GLN A 361 -16.00 2.46 7.69
N TYR A 362 -14.95 2.98 7.07
CA TYR A 362 -14.68 4.41 7.04
C TYR A 362 -15.73 5.19 6.24
N LEU A 363 -16.14 4.69 5.09
CA LEU A 363 -17.20 5.31 4.29
C LEU A 363 -18.53 5.40 5.05
N LEU A 364 -18.91 4.35 5.78
CA LEU A 364 -20.17 4.34 6.55
C LEU A 364 -20.18 5.33 7.72
N GLN A 365 -19.02 5.73 8.23
CA GLN A 365 -18.91 6.75 9.28
C GLN A 365 -18.99 8.18 8.72
N ARG A 366 -18.89 8.35 7.40
CA ARG A 366 -19.00 9.66 6.74
C ARG A 366 -20.45 10.00 6.41
N PRO A 367 -20.79 11.30 6.34
CA PRO A 367 -22.06 11.74 5.79
C PRO A 367 -22.31 11.17 4.40
N ASP A 368 -23.59 10.96 4.03
CA ASP A 368 -23.97 10.45 2.71
C ASP A 368 -23.50 11.36 1.58
N SER A 369 -23.44 12.69 1.84
CA SER A 369 -22.88 13.68 0.91
C SER A 369 -21.43 13.43 0.50
N ASP A 370 -20.63 12.75 1.33
CA ASP A 370 -19.23 12.46 1.02
C ASP A 370 -19.07 11.35 -0.04
N TRP A 371 -20.13 10.58 -0.28
CA TRP A 371 -20.17 9.58 -1.35
C TRP A 371 -20.50 10.20 -2.71
N CYS A 372 -21.21 11.36 -2.70
CA CYS A 372 -21.77 11.96 -3.90
C CYS A 372 -20.73 12.34 -4.97
N PRO A 373 -19.56 12.95 -4.66
CA PRO A 373 -18.61 13.33 -5.71
C PRO A 373 -18.10 12.15 -6.55
N ALA A 374 -17.87 11.00 -5.93
CA ALA A 374 -17.44 9.81 -6.64
C ALA A 374 -18.62 9.09 -7.34
N PHE A 375 -19.82 9.16 -6.77
CA PHE A 375 -21.03 8.63 -7.38
C PHE A 375 -21.48 9.47 -8.58
N ASP A 376 -21.46 10.81 -8.48
CA ASP A 376 -21.75 11.75 -9.58
C ASP A 376 -20.84 11.48 -10.80
N LYS A 377 -19.54 11.23 -10.56
CA LYS A 377 -18.63 10.85 -11.65
C LYS A 377 -19.15 9.62 -12.42
N VAL A 378 -19.55 8.58 -11.69
CA VAL A 378 -20.07 7.35 -12.29
C VAL A 378 -21.41 7.58 -13.00
N LEU A 379 -22.30 8.41 -12.45
CA LEU A 379 -23.54 8.81 -13.10
C LEU A 379 -23.27 9.52 -14.42
N LYS A 380 -22.37 10.50 -14.45
CA LYS A 380 -21.98 11.25 -15.65
C LYS A 380 -21.34 10.36 -16.73
N GLU A 381 -20.49 9.42 -16.34
CA GLU A 381 -19.93 8.41 -17.26
C GLU A 381 -21.01 7.54 -17.93
N ASN A 382 -22.18 7.42 -17.30
CA ASN A 382 -23.35 6.71 -17.83
C ASN A 382 -24.43 7.64 -18.43
N GLY A 383 -24.10 8.92 -18.64
CA GLY A 383 -24.99 9.90 -19.27
C GLY A 383 -26.13 10.40 -18.38
N ILE A 384 -26.02 10.22 -17.06
CA ILE A 384 -27.00 10.65 -16.06
C ILE A 384 -26.56 11.97 -15.42
N THR A 385 -27.49 12.88 -15.25
CA THR A 385 -27.33 14.10 -14.45
C THR A 385 -28.33 14.04 -13.30
N ALA A 386 -27.82 14.11 -12.06
CA ALA A 386 -28.61 14.14 -10.84
C ALA A 386 -28.28 15.39 -10.02
N THR A 387 -29.17 15.79 -9.10
CA THR A 387 -28.84 16.82 -8.12
C THR A 387 -28.15 16.19 -6.91
N ALA A 388 -27.42 17.00 -6.15
CA ALA A 388 -26.74 16.52 -4.94
C ALA A 388 -27.73 15.90 -3.91
N GLU A 389 -28.96 16.42 -3.85
CA GLU A 389 -30.02 15.88 -3.00
C GLU A 389 -30.46 14.49 -3.48
N GLN A 390 -30.63 14.32 -4.80
CA GLN A 390 -30.98 13.02 -5.38
C GLN A 390 -29.88 11.99 -5.15
N GLU A 391 -28.63 12.38 -5.34
CA GLU A 391 -27.48 11.50 -5.10
C GLU A 391 -27.41 11.06 -3.63
N ALA A 392 -27.52 12.00 -2.69
CA ALA A 392 -27.48 11.70 -1.26
C ALA A 392 -28.62 10.77 -0.84
N GLU A 393 -29.81 10.96 -1.39
CA GLU A 393 -30.98 10.13 -1.10
C GLU A 393 -30.81 8.69 -1.67
N VAL A 394 -30.25 8.54 -2.87
CA VAL A 394 -29.90 7.23 -3.42
C VAL A 394 -28.84 6.54 -2.58
N VAL A 395 -27.79 7.26 -2.16
CA VAL A 395 -26.76 6.75 -1.26
C VAL A 395 -27.38 6.28 0.06
N ARG A 396 -28.24 7.07 0.68
CA ARG A 396 -28.95 6.73 1.92
C ARG A 396 -29.70 5.41 1.81
N MET A 397 -30.46 5.23 0.71
CA MET A 397 -31.28 4.04 0.50
C MET A 397 -30.44 2.79 0.16
N MET A 398 -29.26 2.96 -0.45
CA MET A 398 -28.58 1.85 -1.11
C MET A 398 -27.22 1.47 -0.50
N LYS A 399 -26.51 2.33 0.24
CA LYS A 399 -25.14 2.09 0.76
C LYS A 399 -24.97 0.85 1.63
N THR A 400 -26.07 0.29 2.15
CA THR A 400 -26.05 -0.92 2.98
C THR A 400 -26.36 -2.20 2.21
N LYS A 401 -26.66 -2.11 0.93
CA LYS A 401 -27.01 -3.26 0.09
C LYS A 401 -25.77 -4.10 -0.28
N VAL A 402 -26.04 -5.27 -0.85
CA VAL A 402 -25.03 -6.20 -1.35
C VAL A 402 -24.98 -6.09 -2.87
N VAL A 403 -23.76 -6.02 -3.41
CA VAL A 403 -23.49 -6.01 -4.85
C VAL A 403 -22.86 -7.31 -5.31
N GLU A 404 -23.15 -7.74 -6.52
CA GLU A 404 -22.41 -8.78 -7.22
C GLU A 404 -21.28 -8.12 -8.03
N VAL A 405 -20.05 -8.53 -7.77
CA VAL A 405 -18.87 -8.07 -8.53
C VAL A 405 -18.25 -9.24 -9.26
N VAL A 406 -17.83 -8.97 -10.49
CA VAL A 406 -17.15 -9.95 -11.33
C VAL A 406 -15.66 -9.62 -11.35
N ASP A 407 -14.82 -10.57 -11.01
CA ASP A 407 -13.37 -10.41 -11.07
C ASP A 407 -12.84 -10.50 -12.52
N LYS A 408 -11.56 -10.18 -12.71
CA LYS A 408 -10.91 -10.25 -14.03
C LYS A 408 -10.89 -11.66 -14.65
N GLN A 409 -11.20 -12.68 -13.88
CA GLN A 409 -11.25 -14.09 -14.29
C GLN A 409 -12.69 -14.55 -14.62
N GLY A 410 -13.68 -13.65 -14.47
CA GLY A 410 -15.09 -13.94 -14.70
C GLY A 410 -15.82 -14.60 -13.51
N ASN A 411 -15.18 -14.72 -12.35
CA ASN A 411 -15.83 -15.28 -11.15
C ASN A 411 -16.70 -14.20 -10.49
N THR A 412 -17.93 -14.55 -10.16
CA THR A 412 -18.87 -13.67 -9.47
C THR A 412 -18.79 -13.88 -7.96
N ARG A 413 -18.69 -12.80 -7.20
CA ARG A 413 -18.81 -12.81 -5.74
C ARG A 413 -19.78 -11.76 -5.25
N LYS A 414 -20.48 -12.06 -4.17
CA LYS A 414 -21.30 -11.06 -3.46
C LYS A 414 -20.47 -10.38 -2.40
N ARG A 415 -20.55 -9.05 -2.34
CA ARG A 415 -19.94 -8.25 -1.28
C ARG A 415 -20.85 -7.09 -0.88
N ASN A 416 -20.65 -6.55 0.31
CA ASN A 416 -21.25 -5.27 0.67
C ASN A 416 -20.68 -4.16 -0.22
N ILE A 417 -21.45 -3.11 -0.47
CA ILE A 417 -20.97 -1.90 -1.13
C ILE A 417 -19.80 -1.33 -0.32
N SER A 418 -18.64 -1.24 -0.96
CA SER A 418 -17.39 -0.79 -0.36
C SER A 418 -16.81 0.45 -1.06
N PHE A 419 -17.40 0.81 -2.21
CA PHE A 419 -17.02 1.97 -3.01
C PHE A 419 -18.26 2.69 -3.54
N PRO A 420 -18.22 4.02 -3.71
CA PRO A 420 -19.33 4.74 -4.34
C PRO A 420 -19.65 4.23 -5.76
N SER A 421 -18.64 3.76 -6.50
CA SER A 421 -18.82 3.16 -7.84
C SER A 421 -19.65 1.87 -7.84
N ASP A 422 -19.71 1.15 -6.72
CA ASP A 422 -20.52 -0.05 -6.58
C ASP A 422 -22.03 0.24 -6.61
N LEU A 423 -22.40 1.49 -6.38
CA LEU A 423 -23.81 1.89 -6.37
C LEU A 423 -24.45 1.76 -7.75
N TRP A 424 -23.75 2.10 -8.83
CA TRP A 424 -24.34 2.22 -10.17
C TRP A 424 -25.10 0.97 -10.65
N PRO A 425 -24.57 -0.24 -10.60
CA PRO A 425 -25.30 -1.44 -11.04
C PRO A 425 -26.61 -1.67 -10.27
N LEU A 426 -26.68 -1.16 -9.03
CA LEU A 426 -27.81 -1.33 -8.12
C LEU A 426 -28.77 -0.14 -8.12
N THR A 427 -28.45 0.96 -8.79
CA THR A 427 -29.18 2.23 -8.70
C THR A 427 -29.68 2.75 -10.04
N LYS A 428 -29.37 2.07 -11.13
CA LYS A 428 -29.77 2.47 -12.48
C LYS A 428 -31.27 2.79 -12.57
N PHE A 429 -32.11 2.02 -11.91
CA PHE A 429 -33.57 2.19 -11.92
C PHE A 429 -34.06 3.48 -11.25
N PHE A 430 -33.26 4.17 -10.43
CA PHE A 430 -33.63 5.48 -9.91
C PHE A 430 -33.71 6.53 -11.02
N PHE A 431 -32.88 6.38 -12.05
CA PHE A 431 -32.70 7.37 -13.12
C PHE A 431 -33.22 6.90 -14.48
N VAL A 432 -33.28 5.58 -14.70
CA VAL A 432 -33.69 4.98 -15.96
C VAL A 432 -34.78 3.95 -15.71
N ALA A 433 -35.95 4.18 -16.28
CA ALA A 433 -37.06 3.26 -16.15
C ALA A 433 -36.72 1.88 -16.74
N PRO A 434 -37.15 0.76 -16.13
CA PRO A 434 -37.02 -0.54 -16.74
C PRO A 434 -37.88 -0.63 -17.99
N THR A 435 -37.32 -1.11 -19.10
CA THR A 435 -37.99 -1.23 -20.38
C THR A 435 -38.10 -2.67 -20.86
N ASP A 436 -37.23 -3.52 -20.34
CA ASP A 436 -37.17 -4.94 -20.66
C ASP A 436 -37.41 -5.75 -19.38
N PHE A 437 -38.46 -6.58 -19.44
CA PHE A 437 -38.84 -7.47 -18.33
C PHE A 437 -38.64 -8.91 -18.78
N ASP A 438 -37.45 -9.46 -18.50
CA ASP A 438 -37.10 -10.85 -18.85
C ASP A 438 -37.92 -11.85 -18.02
N ARG A 439 -39.17 -12.08 -18.43
CA ARG A 439 -40.09 -13.00 -17.74
C ARG A 439 -39.61 -14.45 -17.77
N GLU A 440 -38.86 -14.85 -18.80
CA GLU A 440 -38.42 -16.24 -18.95
C GLU A 440 -37.09 -16.48 -18.22
N GLY A 441 -36.13 -15.56 -18.28
CA GLY A 441 -34.83 -15.68 -17.65
C GLY A 441 -34.81 -15.29 -16.17
N ASP A 442 -35.58 -14.25 -15.76
CA ASP A 442 -35.63 -13.82 -14.37
C ASP A 442 -36.61 -14.64 -13.54
N LYS A 443 -36.05 -15.49 -12.67
CA LYS A 443 -36.83 -16.33 -11.74
C LYS A 443 -37.74 -15.52 -10.81
N PHE A 444 -37.33 -14.29 -10.41
CA PHE A 444 -38.13 -13.45 -9.54
C PHE A 444 -39.38 -12.93 -10.26
N ILE A 445 -39.24 -12.44 -11.49
CA ILE A 445 -40.35 -11.97 -12.31
C ILE A 445 -41.31 -13.13 -12.59
N ARG A 446 -40.78 -14.26 -13.07
CA ARG A 446 -41.60 -15.47 -13.36
C ARG A 446 -42.41 -15.95 -12.17
N LYS A 447 -41.85 -15.85 -10.95
CA LYS A 447 -42.54 -16.29 -9.72
C LYS A 447 -43.61 -15.31 -9.25
N ASN A 448 -43.40 -14.00 -9.45
CA ASN A 448 -44.20 -12.96 -8.81
C ASN A 448 -45.07 -12.15 -9.78
N TRP A 449 -45.12 -12.54 -11.08
CA TRP A 449 -45.96 -11.89 -12.05
C TRP A 449 -46.69 -12.91 -12.92
N ASN A 450 -48.05 -12.88 -12.91
CA ASN A 450 -48.95 -13.65 -13.72
C ASN A 450 -50.20 -12.79 -14.08
N GLU A 451 -51.16 -13.33 -14.81
CA GLU A 451 -52.38 -12.60 -15.22
C GLU A 451 -53.15 -12.01 -14.02
N GLN A 452 -53.32 -12.79 -12.94
CA GLN A 452 -53.95 -12.30 -11.72
C GLN A 452 -53.15 -11.13 -11.09
N THR A 453 -51.82 -11.18 -11.17
CA THR A 453 -50.94 -10.10 -10.67
C THR A 453 -51.13 -8.82 -11.49
N ALA A 454 -51.27 -8.93 -12.80
CA ALA A 454 -51.55 -7.79 -13.66
C ALA A 454 -52.87 -7.08 -13.28
N ASP A 455 -53.96 -7.86 -13.00
CA ASP A 455 -55.22 -7.30 -12.53
C ASP A 455 -55.09 -6.63 -11.14
N GLN A 456 -54.36 -7.21 -10.23
CA GLN A 456 -54.05 -6.62 -8.94
C GLN A 456 -53.30 -5.30 -9.09
N MET A 457 -52.35 -5.24 -10.03
CA MET A 457 -51.59 -3.99 -10.29
C MET A 457 -52.45 -2.91 -10.95
N ARG A 458 -53.45 -3.27 -11.77
CA ARG A 458 -54.45 -2.31 -12.28
C ARG A 458 -55.29 -1.72 -11.16
N GLN A 459 -55.69 -2.53 -10.17
CA GLN A 459 -56.42 -2.05 -8.99
C GLN A 459 -55.55 -1.12 -8.15
N MET A 460 -54.30 -1.50 -7.88
CA MET A 460 -53.35 -0.65 -7.16
C MET A 460 -53.07 0.68 -7.89
N LEU A 461 -52.93 0.63 -9.21
CA LEU A 461 -52.74 1.82 -10.03
C LEU A 461 -53.89 2.82 -9.84
N ALA A 462 -55.14 2.34 -9.87
CA ALA A 462 -56.31 3.19 -9.64
C ALA A 462 -56.26 3.83 -8.24
N VAL A 463 -55.78 3.12 -7.22
CA VAL A 463 -55.62 3.65 -5.87
C VAL A 463 -54.52 4.72 -5.85
N LEU A 464 -53.37 4.46 -6.44
CA LEU A 464 -52.23 5.41 -6.49
C LEU A 464 -52.61 6.71 -7.22
N GLU A 465 -53.46 6.64 -8.26
CA GLU A 465 -53.91 7.82 -8.98
C GLU A 465 -54.74 8.79 -8.09
N THR A 466 -55.37 8.30 -7.00
CA THR A 466 -56.14 9.13 -6.06
C THR A 466 -55.28 9.88 -5.05
N ILE A 467 -54.02 9.51 -4.86
CA ILE A 467 -53.13 10.06 -3.84
C ILE A 467 -52.73 11.50 -4.22
N ASN A 468 -53.03 12.46 -3.35
CA ASN A 468 -52.65 13.86 -3.52
C ASN A 468 -51.29 14.17 -2.82
N ASP A 469 -51.09 13.64 -1.61
CA ASP A 469 -49.83 13.72 -0.89
C ASP A 469 -48.92 12.54 -1.27
N TRP A 470 -47.90 12.80 -2.12
CA TRP A 470 -46.99 11.76 -2.61
C TRP A 470 -45.80 11.50 -1.68
N SER A 471 -45.81 12.03 -0.45
CA SER A 471 -44.85 11.64 0.58
C SER A 471 -44.96 10.16 0.95
N VAL A 472 -43.94 9.60 1.61
CA VAL A 472 -43.99 8.20 2.11
C VAL A 472 -45.20 7.99 3.02
N GLU A 473 -45.47 8.93 3.91
CA GLU A 473 -46.60 8.91 4.83
C GLU A 473 -47.95 9.02 4.10
N GLY A 474 -48.05 9.91 3.13
CA GLY A 474 -49.26 10.09 2.34
C GLY A 474 -49.60 8.84 1.47
N GLN A 475 -48.60 8.21 0.89
CA GLN A 475 -48.75 6.94 0.17
C GLN A 475 -49.20 5.82 1.11
N LYS A 476 -48.55 5.65 2.28
CA LYS A 476 -48.93 4.63 3.28
C LYS A 476 -50.35 4.83 3.78
N ALA A 477 -50.76 6.04 4.02
CA ALA A 477 -52.09 6.36 4.51
C ALA A 477 -53.24 5.88 3.59
N VAL A 478 -52.94 5.70 2.29
CA VAL A 478 -53.94 5.24 1.30
C VAL A 478 -53.71 3.78 0.92
N VAL A 479 -52.47 3.36 0.70
CA VAL A 479 -52.14 2.01 0.22
C VAL A 479 -52.28 0.95 1.31
N ASP A 480 -51.85 1.20 2.52
CA ASP A 480 -51.91 0.21 3.62
C ASP A 480 -53.35 -0.20 3.96
N PRO A 481 -54.35 0.73 4.12
CA PRO A 481 -55.75 0.35 4.30
C PRO A 481 -56.30 -0.45 3.09
N TRP A 482 -55.93 -0.10 1.88
CA TRP A 482 -56.35 -0.85 0.70
C TRP A 482 -55.81 -2.29 0.71
N VAL A 483 -54.55 -2.48 1.09
CA VAL A 483 -53.94 -3.80 1.25
C VAL A 483 -54.64 -4.62 2.34
N GLU A 484 -54.99 -4.01 3.46
CA GLU A 484 -55.72 -4.66 4.57
C GLU A 484 -57.15 -5.08 4.11
N GLN A 485 -57.84 -4.21 3.40
CA GLN A 485 -59.19 -4.43 2.95
C GLN A 485 -59.28 -5.53 1.85
N THR A 486 -58.31 -5.53 0.92
CA THR A 486 -58.34 -6.44 -0.24
C THR A 486 -57.57 -7.74 0.01
N GLY A 487 -56.66 -7.77 0.95
CA GLY A 487 -55.70 -8.88 1.18
C GLY A 487 -54.65 -9.02 0.08
N ILE A 488 -54.60 -8.10 -0.90
CA ILE A 488 -53.60 -8.11 -1.98
C ILE A 488 -52.24 -7.70 -1.42
N LYS A 489 -51.19 -8.48 -1.75
CA LYS A 489 -49.78 -8.19 -1.37
C LYS A 489 -49.01 -7.68 -2.57
N PRO A 490 -49.03 -6.38 -2.89
CA PRO A 490 -48.53 -5.86 -4.17
C PRO A 490 -47.00 -5.73 -4.24
N TRP A 491 -46.28 -5.86 -3.12
CA TRP A 491 -44.90 -5.42 -2.96
C TRP A 491 -43.91 -5.95 -3.99
N ASN A 492 -43.97 -7.25 -4.31
CA ASN A 492 -43.09 -7.87 -5.30
C ASN A 492 -43.43 -7.43 -6.74
N ALA A 493 -44.69 -7.34 -7.06
CA ALA A 493 -45.15 -6.89 -8.38
C ALA A 493 -44.86 -5.39 -8.58
N TRP A 494 -45.12 -4.58 -7.56
CA TRP A 494 -44.76 -3.16 -7.58
C TRP A 494 -43.26 -2.96 -7.76
N ARG A 495 -42.43 -3.76 -7.05
CA ARG A 495 -40.99 -3.78 -7.26
C ARG A 495 -40.58 -4.13 -8.69
N ILE A 496 -41.18 -5.16 -9.27
CA ILE A 496 -40.95 -5.52 -10.68
C ILE A 496 -41.25 -4.33 -11.57
N ALA A 497 -42.40 -3.67 -11.38
CA ALA A 497 -42.79 -2.52 -12.18
C ALA A 497 -41.83 -1.33 -12.09
N LEU A 498 -41.33 -1.00 -10.89
CA LEU A 498 -40.49 0.18 -10.69
C LEU A 498 -38.99 -0.08 -10.91
N VAL A 499 -38.53 -1.29 -10.59
CA VAL A 499 -37.10 -1.65 -10.55
C VAL A 499 -36.70 -2.59 -11.70
N GLY A 500 -37.61 -3.44 -12.16
CA GLY A 500 -37.32 -4.49 -13.14
C GLY A 500 -36.67 -5.75 -12.56
N THR A 501 -36.35 -5.78 -11.26
CA THR A 501 -35.69 -6.91 -10.58
C THR A 501 -36.23 -7.11 -9.17
N GLY A 502 -35.79 -8.19 -8.49
CA GLY A 502 -36.17 -8.48 -7.12
C GLY A 502 -35.42 -7.66 -6.03
N GLN A 503 -34.43 -6.88 -6.38
CA GLN A 503 -33.61 -6.13 -5.45
C GLN A 503 -33.88 -4.62 -5.56
N GLY A 504 -33.92 -3.92 -4.43
CA GLY A 504 -34.14 -2.48 -4.40
C GLY A 504 -34.42 -1.97 -2.98
N PRO A 505 -34.71 -0.68 -2.83
CA PRO A 505 -35.05 -0.05 -1.56
C PRO A 505 -36.49 -0.37 -1.12
N ASP A 506 -36.97 0.30 -0.08
CA ASP A 506 -38.39 0.31 0.25
C ASP A 506 -39.21 0.91 -0.90
N MET A 507 -40.39 0.35 -1.15
CA MET A 507 -41.18 0.73 -2.32
C MET A 507 -41.82 2.10 -2.19
N TYR A 508 -42.19 2.52 -0.99
CA TYR A 508 -42.71 3.85 -0.73
C TYR A 508 -41.62 4.92 -0.88
N GLU A 509 -40.42 4.64 -0.35
CA GLU A 509 -39.26 5.54 -0.52
C GLU A 509 -38.88 5.70 -1.99
N LEU A 510 -38.83 4.59 -2.75
CA LEU A 510 -38.53 4.65 -4.18
C LEU A 510 -39.62 5.42 -4.94
N SER A 511 -40.88 5.14 -4.67
CA SER A 511 -42.00 5.82 -5.30
C SER A 511 -42.02 7.32 -5.00
N ALA A 512 -41.71 7.72 -3.76
CA ALA A 512 -41.57 9.12 -3.37
C ALA A 512 -40.42 9.80 -4.14
N PHE A 513 -39.27 9.12 -4.28
CA PHE A 513 -38.13 9.62 -5.05
C PHE A 513 -38.46 9.82 -6.53
N LEU A 514 -39.14 8.85 -7.15
CA LEU A 514 -39.51 8.90 -8.58
C LEU A 514 -40.59 9.96 -8.87
N GLY A 515 -41.41 10.25 -7.88
CA GLY A 515 -42.58 11.09 -8.05
C GLY A 515 -43.79 10.32 -8.64
N LYS A 516 -44.97 10.96 -8.51
CA LYS A 516 -46.27 10.34 -8.88
C LYS A 516 -46.33 9.96 -10.36
N GLU A 517 -45.96 10.90 -11.22
CA GLU A 517 -46.07 10.72 -12.68
C GLU A 517 -45.22 9.57 -13.20
N GLU A 518 -43.95 9.51 -12.80
CA GLU A 518 -43.01 8.46 -13.22
C GLU A 518 -43.39 7.11 -12.62
N THR A 519 -43.81 7.05 -11.38
CA THR A 519 -44.30 5.82 -10.74
C THR A 519 -45.49 5.23 -11.51
N ILE A 520 -46.48 6.05 -11.83
CA ILE A 520 -47.66 5.64 -12.60
C ILE A 520 -47.27 5.19 -14.01
N ALA A 521 -46.38 5.92 -14.68
CA ALA A 521 -45.90 5.57 -16.02
C ALA A 521 -45.19 4.20 -16.06
N ARG A 522 -44.33 3.93 -15.07
CA ARG A 522 -43.64 2.63 -14.94
C ARG A 522 -44.62 1.49 -14.68
N MET A 523 -45.58 1.70 -13.81
CA MET A 523 -46.62 0.69 -13.54
C MET A 523 -47.45 0.38 -14.78
N LYS A 524 -47.91 1.41 -15.51
CA LYS A 524 -48.65 1.22 -16.78
C LYS A 524 -47.84 0.41 -17.79
N ARG A 525 -46.56 0.75 -17.96
CA ARG A 525 -45.65 0.01 -18.86
C ARG A 525 -45.48 -1.45 -18.44
N ALA A 526 -45.25 -1.72 -17.17
CA ALA A 526 -45.07 -3.09 -16.69
C ALA A 526 -46.36 -3.93 -16.90
N ILE A 527 -47.52 -3.34 -16.65
CA ILE A 527 -48.81 -3.98 -16.89
C ILE A 527 -49.01 -4.25 -18.40
N GLU A 528 -48.59 -3.35 -19.28
CA GLU A 528 -48.69 -3.52 -20.75
C GLU A 528 -47.75 -4.63 -21.25
N VAL A 529 -46.52 -4.68 -20.78
CA VAL A 529 -45.50 -5.63 -21.26
C VAL A 529 -45.67 -7.02 -20.67
N LEU A 530 -46.08 -7.13 -19.41
CA LEU A 530 -46.14 -8.40 -18.68
C LEU A 530 -47.58 -8.94 -18.53
N GLY A 531 -48.56 -8.12 -18.72
CA GLY A 531 -49.98 -8.46 -18.59
C GLY A 531 -50.59 -8.96 -19.82
#